data_8a60660f51d8488f9037472994a6d753
#
_entry.id   8a60660f51d8488f9037472994a6d753
#
_cell.length_a   1.000
_cell.length_b   1.000
_cell.length_c   1.000
_cell.angle_alpha   90.00
_cell.angle_beta   90.00
_cell.angle_gamma   90.00
#
_symmetry.space_group_name_H-M   'P 1'
#
loop_
_entity.id
_entity.type
_entity.pdbx_description
1 polymer ?
#
loop_
_entity_poly.entity_id
_entity_poly.type
_entity_poly.pdbx_seq_one_letter_code
_entity_poly.pdbx_strand_id
1 'polypeptide(L)'
;ANATCAPSRASIMTGKYPTKFGYEFTPVPATGRLIMQWLAAEDDSELRARVDREVATRLPPLWEQGMPTEQVTIAEVLRDAGYYTAHIGKWHLGQANGMDAQSQGFKDSLSLVGPLYAPEDDPDIVNAKFDTAIDRMIWGIGQYSAMFNGGDFFAPDKYVTDYYTDEALKVIEKNKNRPFFLYLSHWAVHNPLQALRSDVQNMSHMQGHNLQVYSGMIAALDRSVGKVIAKLKELEIY
;
A
#
# COMPACT_ATOMS: atom_id res chain seq x y z
N ALA A 1 -3.75 -2.46 16.68
CA ALA A 1 -3.04 -1.71 15.64
C ALA A 1 -1.56 -1.63 15.99
N ASN A 2 -0.70 -1.65 15.00
CA ASN A 2 0.75 -1.52 15.13
C ASN A 2 1.20 -0.18 14.55
N ALA A 3 2.40 0.26 14.92
CA ALA A 3 2.93 1.55 14.51
C ALA A 3 3.29 1.62 13.02
N THR A 4 3.42 0.48 12.33
CA THR A 4 3.82 0.41 10.93
C THR A 4 2.85 -0.39 10.06
N CYS A 5 2.93 -0.19 8.74
CA CYS A 5 1.96 -0.70 7.77
C CYS A 5 1.94 -2.22 7.66
N ALA A 6 3.09 -2.90 7.53
CA ALA A 6 3.13 -4.33 7.29
C ALA A 6 2.56 -5.15 8.46
N PRO A 7 2.97 -4.95 9.73
CA PRO A 7 2.36 -5.64 10.87
C PRO A 7 0.87 -5.34 11.06
N SER A 8 0.43 -4.10 10.79
CA SER A 8 -1.00 -3.75 10.84
C SER A 8 -1.81 -4.50 9.80
N ARG A 9 -1.28 -4.65 8.58
CA ARG A 9 -1.91 -5.43 7.51
C ARG A 9 -1.96 -6.91 7.86
N ALA A 10 -0.88 -7.46 8.41
CA ALA A 10 -0.84 -8.82 8.91
C ALA A 10 -1.91 -9.07 9.99
N SER A 11 -2.09 -8.11 10.91
CA SER A 11 -3.17 -8.19 11.92
C SER A 11 -4.56 -8.18 11.29
N ILE A 12 -4.79 -7.35 10.27
CA ILE A 12 -6.08 -7.30 9.55
C ILE A 12 -6.35 -8.63 8.84
N MET A 13 -5.35 -9.20 8.18
CA MET A 13 -5.51 -10.44 7.43
C MET A 13 -5.66 -11.66 8.32
N THR A 14 -5.02 -11.71 9.49
CA THR A 14 -4.99 -12.90 10.34
C THR A 14 -5.90 -12.83 11.57
N GLY A 15 -6.38 -11.63 11.93
CA GLY A 15 -7.10 -11.41 13.20
C GLY A 15 -6.22 -11.57 14.44
N LYS A 16 -4.89 -11.65 14.30
CA LYS A 16 -3.93 -11.88 15.39
C LYS A 16 -3.02 -10.67 15.60
N TYR A 17 -2.49 -10.53 16.81
CA TYR A 17 -1.36 -9.61 17.04
C TYR A 17 -0.10 -10.15 16.35
N PRO A 18 0.64 -9.35 15.58
CA PRO A 18 1.78 -9.82 14.80
C PRO A 18 2.97 -10.24 15.67
N THR A 19 3.03 -9.78 16.92
CA THR A 19 3.95 -10.27 17.96
C THR A 19 3.82 -11.77 18.22
N LYS A 20 2.65 -12.37 17.95
CA LYS A 20 2.41 -13.81 18.14
C LYS A 20 3.10 -14.69 17.10
N PHE A 21 3.51 -14.11 15.97
CA PHE A 21 4.18 -14.84 14.89
C PHE A 21 5.44 -14.12 14.37
N GLY A 22 5.98 -13.17 15.15
CA GLY A 22 7.27 -12.54 14.90
C GLY A 22 7.31 -11.56 13.71
N TYR A 23 6.16 -11.00 13.28
CA TYR A 23 6.10 -10.04 12.20
C TYR A 23 5.78 -8.63 12.71
N GLU A 24 6.72 -8.05 13.44
CA GLU A 24 6.49 -6.85 14.25
C GLU A 24 6.92 -5.55 13.57
N PHE A 25 7.65 -5.65 12.47
CA PHE A 25 8.19 -4.49 11.78
C PHE A 25 8.03 -4.58 10.26
N THR A 26 8.11 -3.43 9.60
CA THR A 26 8.06 -3.36 8.14
C THR A 26 9.35 -3.91 7.53
N PRO A 27 9.28 -4.81 6.54
CA PRO A 27 10.45 -5.26 5.80
C PRO A 27 11.28 -4.10 5.25
N VAL A 28 12.60 -4.21 5.36
CA VAL A 28 13.55 -3.16 4.95
C VAL A 28 14.57 -3.74 3.98
N PRO A 29 14.78 -3.10 2.80
CA PRO A 29 15.84 -3.51 1.88
C PRO A 29 17.23 -3.29 2.50
N ALA A 30 18.24 -4.01 2.00
CA ALA A 30 19.61 -3.87 2.48
C ALA A 30 20.13 -2.43 2.41
N THR A 31 19.75 -1.69 1.35
CA THR A 31 20.05 -0.25 1.20
C THR A 31 19.34 0.62 2.24
N GLY A 32 18.12 0.26 2.64
CA GLY A 32 17.37 0.95 3.69
C GLY A 32 18.07 0.88 5.06
N ARG A 33 18.83 -0.19 5.33
CA ARG A 33 19.62 -0.32 6.55
C ARG A 33 20.75 0.73 6.64
N LEU A 34 21.39 1.02 5.52
CA LEU A 34 22.41 2.08 5.46
C LEU A 34 21.79 3.45 5.76
N ILE A 35 20.60 3.71 5.22
CA ILE A 35 19.84 4.92 5.48
C ILE A 35 19.44 5.00 6.96
N MET A 36 18.96 3.91 7.54
CA MET A 36 18.62 3.87 8.97
C MET A 36 19.86 4.10 9.85
N GLN A 37 21.03 3.54 9.47
CA GLN A 37 22.29 3.82 10.18
C GLN A 37 22.68 5.31 10.11
N TRP A 38 22.53 5.92 8.94
CA TRP A 38 22.82 7.32 8.75
C TRP A 38 21.87 8.21 9.54
N LEU A 39 20.56 7.96 9.47
CA LEU A 39 19.56 8.68 10.28
C LEU A 39 19.80 8.54 11.78
N ALA A 40 20.17 7.33 12.23
CA ALA A 40 20.49 7.09 13.64
C ALA A 40 21.79 7.81 14.08
N ALA A 41 22.70 8.09 13.16
CA ALA A 41 23.93 8.84 13.44
C ALA A 41 23.68 10.34 13.57
N GLU A 42 22.67 10.87 12.88
CA GLU A 42 22.25 12.28 12.94
C GLU A 42 21.26 12.59 14.07
N ASP A 43 20.77 11.55 14.76
CA ASP A 43 19.80 11.69 15.84
C ASP A 43 20.50 12.18 17.14
N ASP A 44 20.20 13.39 17.56
CA ASP A 44 20.68 13.99 18.81
C ASP A 44 19.81 13.66 20.03
N SER A 45 18.82 12.78 19.87
CA SER A 45 17.96 12.37 20.99
C SER A 45 18.72 11.57 22.05
N GLU A 46 18.27 11.65 23.31
CA GLU A 46 18.84 10.84 24.41
C GLU A 46 18.67 9.34 24.17
N LEU A 47 17.62 8.95 23.43
CA LEU A 47 17.31 7.56 23.06
C LEU A 47 17.69 7.31 21.59
N ARG A 48 19.01 7.21 21.35
CA ARG A 48 19.52 6.98 19.98
C ARG A 48 19.19 5.57 19.51
N ALA A 49 18.60 5.46 18.31
CA ALA A 49 18.45 4.20 17.63
C ALA A 49 19.81 3.57 17.33
N ARG A 50 19.98 2.29 17.66
CA ARG A 50 21.19 1.52 17.32
C ARG A 50 20.83 0.43 16.33
N VAL A 51 21.51 0.41 15.20
CA VAL A 51 21.37 -0.70 14.23
C VAL A 51 22.35 -1.80 14.64
N ASP A 52 21.80 -2.97 14.99
CA ASP A 52 22.59 -4.17 15.19
C ASP A 52 23.08 -4.68 13.81
N ARG A 53 24.39 -4.51 13.58
CA ARG A 53 25.04 -4.83 12.30
C ARG A 53 25.00 -6.34 12.02
N GLU A 54 25.14 -7.16 13.05
CA GLU A 54 25.14 -8.62 12.90
C GLU A 54 23.76 -9.11 12.48
N VAL A 55 22.70 -8.65 13.16
CA VAL A 55 21.32 -8.95 12.77
C VAL A 55 21.01 -8.39 11.38
N ALA A 56 21.42 -7.17 11.10
CA ALA A 56 21.18 -6.52 9.81
C ALA A 56 21.81 -7.28 8.62
N THR A 57 22.94 -7.95 8.80
CA THR A 57 23.58 -8.76 7.73
C THR A 57 22.92 -10.12 7.52
N ARG A 58 22.14 -10.60 8.46
CA ARG A 58 21.46 -11.91 8.39
C ARG A 58 20.05 -11.83 7.82
N LEU A 59 19.50 -10.61 7.64
CA LEU A 59 18.17 -10.47 7.07
C LEU A 59 18.15 -10.93 5.61
N PRO A 60 17.15 -11.72 5.20
CA PRO A 60 17.00 -12.14 3.82
C PRO A 60 16.73 -10.94 2.89
N PRO A 61 16.84 -11.11 1.57
CA PRO A 61 16.43 -10.11 0.59
C PRO A 61 15.00 -9.60 0.85
N LEU A 62 14.69 -8.36 0.45
CA LEU A 62 13.39 -7.74 0.73
C LEU A 62 12.20 -8.59 0.26
N TRP A 63 12.31 -9.21 -0.91
CA TRP A 63 11.23 -10.04 -1.49
C TRP A 63 11.01 -11.37 -0.75
N GLU A 64 11.97 -11.80 0.09
CA GLU A 64 11.87 -12.96 0.97
C GLU A 64 11.47 -12.57 2.41
N GLN A 65 11.25 -11.28 2.67
CA GLN A 65 10.74 -10.81 3.96
C GLN A 65 9.22 -10.64 3.87
N GLY A 66 8.49 -11.33 4.72
CA GLY A 66 7.04 -11.24 4.72
C GLY A 66 6.40 -11.91 5.93
N MET A 67 5.10 -11.95 5.91
CA MET A 67 4.32 -12.67 6.92
C MET A 67 4.58 -14.18 6.77
N PRO A 68 4.81 -14.90 7.90
CA PRO A 68 4.96 -16.35 7.84
C PRO A 68 3.77 -17.03 7.17
N THR A 69 4.03 -17.93 6.25
CA THR A 69 3.01 -18.58 5.41
C THR A 69 2.11 -19.55 6.17
N GLU A 70 2.48 -19.93 7.37
CA GLU A 70 1.66 -20.73 8.29
C GLU A 70 0.51 -19.94 8.91
N GLN A 71 0.52 -18.61 8.75
CA GLN A 71 -0.57 -17.78 9.23
C GLN A 71 -1.74 -17.80 8.24
N VAL A 72 -2.84 -18.39 8.67
CA VAL A 72 -4.09 -18.42 7.87
C VAL A 72 -4.70 -17.03 7.83
N THR A 73 -4.99 -16.55 6.64
CA THR A 73 -5.63 -15.25 6.38
C THR A 73 -7.15 -15.36 6.25
N ILE A 74 -7.84 -14.24 6.46
CA ILE A 74 -9.28 -14.16 6.19
C ILE A 74 -9.60 -14.45 4.71
N ALA A 75 -8.68 -14.14 3.80
CA ALA A 75 -8.87 -14.41 2.37
C ALA A 75 -8.87 -15.91 2.08
N GLU A 76 -7.99 -16.70 2.73
CA GLU A 76 -7.97 -18.16 2.62
C GLU A 76 -9.25 -18.76 3.19
N VAL A 77 -9.69 -18.34 4.37
CA VAL A 77 -10.93 -18.83 5.00
C VAL A 77 -12.15 -18.55 4.10
N LEU A 78 -12.24 -17.35 3.56
CA LEU A 78 -13.37 -16.97 2.69
C LEU A 78 -13.30 -17.67 1.32
N ARG A 79 -12.10 -17.82 0.74
CA ARG A 79 -11.90 -18.61 -0.48
C ARG A 79 -12.41 -20.06 -0.29
N ASP A 80 -12.02 -20.68 0.82
CA ASP A 80 -12.38 -22.07 1.13
C ASP A 80 -13.89 -22.19 1.45
N ALA A 81 -14.53 -21.10 1.90
CA ALA A 81 -15.97 -20.99 2.04
C ALA A 81 -16.72 -20.66 0.71
N GLY A 82 -16.02 -20.60 -0.43
CA GLY A 82 -16.61 -20.38 -1.74
C GLY A 82 -16.78 -18.92 -2.17
N TYR A 83 -16.20 -17.96 -1.43
CA TYR A 83 -16.17 -16.57 -1.85
C TYR A 83 -15.20 -16.36 -3.01
N TYR A 84 -15.55 -15.44 -3.91
CA TYR A 84 -14.56 -14.87 -4.82
C TYR A 84 -13.73 -13.86 -4.06
N THR A 85 -12.42 -14.05 -4.02
CA THR A 85 -11.50 -13.20 -3.25
C THR A 85 -10.65 -12.35 -4.18
N ALA A 86 -10.63 -11.03 -3.98
CA ALA A 86 -9.85 -10.09 -4.78
C ALA A 86 -9.07 -9.11 -3.89
N HIS A 87 -7.81 -8.87 -4.25
CA HIS A 87 -6.96 -7.85 -3.66
C HIS A 87 -6.66 -6.77 -4.69
N ILE A 88 -6.78 -5.50 -4.30
CA ILE A 88 -6.41 -4.34 -5.11
C ILE A 88 -5.64 -3.33 -4.24
N GLY A 89 -4.42 -3.00 -4.64
CA GLY A 89 -3.59 -1.99 -4.01
C GLY A 89 -2.36 -2.54 -3.31
N LYS A 90 -2.01 -2.01 -2.14
CA LYS A 90 -0.81 -2.38 -1.39
C LYS A 90 -1.00 -3.70 -0.64
N TRP A 91 -0.21 -4.72 -0.97
CA TRP A 91 -0.13 -5.97 -0.20
C TRP A 91 0.78 -5.84 1.01
N HIS A 92 2.08 -5.72 0.80
CA HIS A 92 3.11 -5.48 1.81
C HIS A 92 3.27 -6.58 2.87
N LEU A 93 2.95 -7.82 2.54
CA LEU A 93 3.09 -8.99 3.41
C LEU A 93 4.05 -10.05 2.85
N GLY A 94 4.84 -9.71 1.84
CA GLY A 94 5.80 -10.57 1.15
C GLY A 94 5.46 -10.76 -0.33
N GLN A 95 6.44 -11.27 -1.10
CA GLN A 95 6.28 -11.47 -2.54
C GLN A 95 6.72 -12.85 -3.00
N ALA A 96 7.74 -13.45 -2.36
CA ALA A 96 8.27 -14.75 -2.70
C ALA A 96 7.82 -15.84 -1.73
N ASN A 97 8.13 -17.09 -2.05
CA ASN A 97 7.99 -18.24 -1.17
C ASN A 97 6.56 -18.44 -0.62
N GLY A 98 5.53 -18.13 -1.40
CA GLY A 98 4.14 -18.28 -1.00
C GLY A 98 3.59 -17.15 -0.11
N MET A 99 4.30 -16.03 0.02
CA MET A 99 3.87 -14.87 0.79
C MET A 99 3.10 -13.82 -0.04
N ASP A 100 3.01 -14.01 -1.35
CA ASP A 100 2.24 -13.13 -2.23
C ASP A 100 0.73 -13.23 -1.95
N ALA A 101 -0.04 -12.25 -2.40
CA ALA A 101 -1.46 -12.17 -2.10
C ALA A 101 -2.26 -13.38 -2.65
N GLN A 102 -1.88 -13.92 -3.82
CA GLN A 102 -2.57 -15.07 -4.40
C GLN A 102 -2.33 -16.33 -3.58
N SER A 103 -1.09 -16.61 -3.19
CA SER A 103 -0.75 -17.72 -2.30
C SER A 103 -1.44 -17.61 -0.94
N GLN A 104 -1.70 -16.39 -0.48
CA GLN A 104 -2.38 -16.07 0.77
C GLN A 104 -3.90 -15.90 0.62
N GLY A 105 -4.50 -16.52 -0.40
CA GLY A 105 -5.95 -16.73 -0.50
C GLY A 105 -6.72 -15.82 -1.45
N PHE A 106 -6.06 -14.88 -2.12
CA PHE A 106 -6.74 -14.06 -3.13
C PHE A 106 -6.68 -14.72 -4.51
N LYS A 107 -7.86 -14.91 -5.13
CA LYS A 107 -7.98 -15.46 -6.48
C LYS A 107 -7.38 -14.52 -7.52
N ASP A 108 -7.65 -13.22 -7.37
CA ASP A 108 -7.07 -12.18 -8.19
C ASP A 108 -6.40 -11.11 -7.32
N SER A 109 -5.24 -10.62 -7.77
CA SER A 109 -4.47 -9.60 -7.09
C SER A 109 -3.94 -8.56 -8.07
N LEU A 110 -4.41 -7.33 -7.93
CA LEU A 110 -3.86 -6.16 -8.61
C LEU A 110 -2.99 -5.40 -7.60
N SER A 111 -1.70 -5.70 -7.60
CA SER A 111 -0.76 -5.19 -6.60
C SER A 111 -0.10 -3.89 -7.03
N LEU A 112 0.07 -2.99 -6.07
CA LEU A 112 0.97 -1.85 -6.19
C LEU A 112 2.43 -2.36 -6.22
N VAL A 113 3.20 -1.91 -7.20
CA VAL A 113 4.63 -2.23 -7.32
C VAL A 113 5.50 -1.03 -6.99
N GLY A 114 5.18 0.14 -7.54
CA GLY A 114 5.93 1.37 -7.31
C GLY A 114 5.24 2.35 -6.37
N PRO A 115 5.97 3.26 -5.72
CA PRO A 115 5.39 4.21 -4.77
C PRO A 115 4.68 5.41 -5.40
N LEU A 116 4.86 5.68 -6.71
CA LEU A 116 4.27 6.86 -7.36
C LEU A 116 2.76 6.65 -7.64
N TYR A 117 2.00 7.73 -7.49
CA TYR A 117 0.56 7.76 -7.83
C TYR A 117 0.30 8.09 -9.30
N ALA A 118 1.26 8.73 -9.95
CA ALA A 118 1.29 9.07 -11.35
C ALA A 118 2.73 9.36 -11.78
N PRO A 119 3.04 9.47 -13.08
CA PRO A 119 4.33 10.00 -13.52
C PRO A 119 4.64 11.36 -12.87
N GLU A 120 5.90 11.58 -12.49
CA GLU A 120 6.29 12.78 -11.75
C GLU A 120 6.10 14.07 -12.58
N ASP A 121 6.23 13.95 -13.89
CA ASP A 121 6.13 15.03 -14.88
C ASP A 121 4.73 15.19 -15.49
N ASP A 122 3.74 14.44 -15.00
CA ASP A 122 2.36 14.55 -15.46
C ASP A 122 1.81 15.95 -15.13
N PRO A 123 1.33 16.72 -16.14
CA PRO A 123 0.86 18.09 -15.96
C PRO A 123 -0.39 18.21 -15.07
N ASP A 124 -1.16 17.13 -14.93
CA ASP A 124 -2.36 17.10 -14.09
C ASP A 124 -2.07 16.74 -12.64
N ILE A 125 -0.80 16.50 -12.31
CA ILE A 125 -0.35 16.14 -10.96
C ILE A 125 0.35 17.32 -10.28
N VAL A 126 0.16 17.42 -8.99
CA VAL A 126 0.90 18.32 -8.10
C VAL A 126 1.72 17.47 -7.13
N ASN A 127 3.03 17.65 -7.18
CA ASN A 127 3.98 16.97 -6.31
C ASN A 127 4.31 17.85 -5.10
N ALA A 128 4.45 17.24 -3.92
CA ALA A 128 5.01 17.90 -2.75
C ALA A 128 6.15 17.06 -2.17
N LYS A 129 7.35 17.63 -2.14
CA LYS A 129 8.57 16.97 -1.69
C LYS A 129 9.00 17.50 -0.33
N PHE A 130 9.46 16.62 0.53
CA PHE A 130 10.09 16.97 1.80
C PHE A 130 11.60 16.90 1.65
N ASP A 131 12.31 17.77 2.40
CA ASP A 131 13.77 17.72 2.45
C ASP A 131 14.25 16.72 3.52
N THR A 132 13.76 15.48 3.44
CA THR A 132 14.19 14.38 4.30
C THR A 132 14.86 13.29 3.48
N ALA A 133 15.80 12.55 4.08
CA ALA A 133 16.49 11.46 3.40
C ALA A 133 15.51 10.37 2.91
N ILE A 134 14.49 10.07 3.71
CA ILE A 134 13.47 9.06 3.36
C ILE A 134 12.65 9.53 2.15
N ASP A 135 12.21 10.77 2.13
CA ASP A 135 11.43 11.30 1.01
C ASP A 135 12.25 11.34 -0.27
N ARG A 136 13.48 11.84 -0.22
CA ARG A 136 14.41 11.83 -1.36
C ARG A 136 14.67 10.42 -1.89
N MET A 137 14.81 9.42 -1.01
CA MET A 137 14.95 8.02 -1.40
C MET A 137 13.70 7.51 -2.13
N ILE A 138 12.51 7.78 -1.60
CA ILE A 138 11.24 7.32 -2.19
C ILE A 138 11.05 7.92 -3.59
N TRP A 139 11.34 9.19 -3.77
CA TRP A 139 11.31 9.83 -5.09
C TRP A 139 12.38 9.26 -6.04
N GLY A 140 13.59 8.97 -5.54
CA GLY A 140 14.69 8.43 -6.32
C GLY A 140 14.48 7.00 -6.83
N ILE A 141 13.72 6.18 -6.10
CA ILE A 141 13.36 4.82 -6.50
C ILE A 141 11.94 4.75 -7.06
N GLY A 142 11.26 5.90 -7.16
CA GLY A 142 9.87 6.01 -7.53
C GLY A 142 9.59 5.41 -8.91
N GLN A 143 8.68 4.43 -8.93
CA GLN A 143 8.13 3.87 -10.15
C GLN A 143 6.61 4.03 -10.11
N TYR A 144 6.04 4.35 -11.24
CA TYR A 144 4.61 4.36 -11.45
C TYR A 144 4.22 3.04 -12.11
N SER A 145 3.93 2.04 -11.29
CA SER A 145 3.67 0.70 -11.80
C SER A 145 2.77 -0.14 -10.89
N ALA A 146 2.05 -1.05 -11.53
CA ALA A 146 1.23 -2.08 -10.92
C ALA A 146 1.54 -3.44 -11.55
N MET A 147 1.03 -4.50 -10.94
CA MET A 147 1.19 -5.88 -11.40
C MET A 147 -0.11 -6.64 -11.16
N PHE A 148 -0.56 -7.39 -12.14
CA PHE A 148 -1.73 -8.25 -12.01
C PHE A 148 -1.30 -9.72 -11.93
N ASN A 149 -1.72 -10.42 -10.87
CA ASN A 149 -1.53 -11.85 -10.66
C ASN A 149 -0.09 -12.34 -10.84
N GLY A 150 0.90 -11.56 -10.35
CA GLY A 150 2.31 -11.93 -10.47
C GLY A 150 2.88 -11.86 -11.90
N GLY A 151 2.14 -11.28 -12.85
CA GLY A 151 2.58 -11.07 -14.24
C GLY A 151 3.52 -9.88 -14.40
N ASP A 152 3.63 -9.38 -15.62
CA ASP A 152 4.51 -8.25 -15.94
C ASP A 152 4.05 -6.95 -15.28
N PHE A 153 5.01 -6.07 -15.03
CA PHE A 153 4.75 -4.73 -14.55
C PHE A 153 4.17 -3.86 -15.66
N PHE A 154 3.18 -3.06 -15.33
CA PHE A 154 2.59 -2.10 -16.25
C PHE A 154 2.33 -0.76 -15.56
N ALA A 155 2.32 0.32 -16.33
CA ALA A 155 1.90 1.62 -15.85
C ALA A 155 0.35 1.70 -15.88
N PRO A 156 -0.30 2.06 -14.76
CA PRO A 156 -1.73 2.42 -14.81
C PRO A 156 -1.99 3.59 -15.76
N ASP A 157 -3.20 3.71 -16.28
CA ASP A 157 -3.56 4.74 -17.26
C ASP A 157 -4.07 6.05 -16.64
N LYS A 158 -4.09 6.14 -15.30
CA LYS A 158 -4.56 7.30 -14.54
C LYS A 158 -4.04 7.30 -13.10
N TYR A 159 -4.26 8.37 -12.38
CA TYR A 159 -3.91 8.49 -10.95
C TYR A 159 -4.30 7.24 -10.15
N VAL A 160 -3.34 6.64 -9.44
CA VAL A 160 -3.44 5.29 -8.84
C VAL A 160 -4.69 5.12 -7.97
N THR A 161 -5.07 6.12 -7.18
CA THR A 161 -6.27 6.02 -6.33
C THR A 161 -7.54 5.86 -7.16
N ASP A 162 -7.66 6.60 -8.27
CA ASP A 162 -8.80 6.49 -9.18
C ASP A 162 -8.73 5.18 -9.99
N TYR A 163 -7.55 4.78 -10.43
CA TYR A 163 -7.35 3.51 -11.14
C TYR A 163 -7.82 2.32 -10.31
N TYR A 164 -7.33 2.20 -9.06
CA TYR A 164 -7.75 1.11 -8.17
C TYR A 164 -9.22 1.16 -7.80
N THR A 165 -9.80 2.36 -7.71
CA THR A 165 -11.23 2.52 -7.52
C THR A 165 -12.01 1.94 -8.69
N ASP A 166 -11.66 2.30 -9.92
CA ASP A 166 -12.35 1.82 -11.11
C ASP A 166 -12.24 0.30 -11.26
N GLU A 167 -11.06 -0.27 -10.98
CA GLU A 167 -10.88 -1.73 -10.96
C GLU A 167 -11.70 -2.41 -9.85
N ALA A 168 -11.81 -1.78 -8.67
CA ALA A 168 -12.67 -2.27 -7.60
C ALA A 168 -14.15 -2.27 -7.99
N LEU A 169 -14.62 -1.22 -8.67
CA LEU A 169 -16.00 -1.17 -9.18
C LEU A 169 -16.28 -2.27 -10.20
N LYS A 170 -15.32 -2.60 -11.08
CA LYS A 170 -15.44 -3.72 -12.02
C LYS A 170 -15.53 -5.07 -11.30
N VAL A 171 -14.71 -5.27 -10.26
CA VAL A 171 -14.77 -6.48 -9.42
C VAL A 171 -16.14 -6.62 -8.75
N ILE A 172 -16.67 -5.55 -8.16
CA ILE A 172 -18.00 -5.53 -7.53
C ILE A 172 -19.08 -5.88 -8.55
N GLU A 173 -19.12 -5.20 -9.69
CA GLU A 173 -20.11 -5.43 -10.75
C GLU A 173 -20.10 -6.88 -11.24
N LYS A 174 -18.89 -7.41 -11.52
CA LYS A 174 -18.72 -8.77 -12.04
C LYS A 174 -19.14 -9.85 -11.04
N ASN A 175 -19.10 -9.54 -9.74
CA ASN A 175 -19.35 -10.51 -8.69
C ASN A 175 -20.68 -10.29 -7.92
N LYS A 176 -21.52 -9.35 -8.34
CA LYS A 176 -22.77 -8.98 -7.65
C LYS A 176 -23.75 -10.14 -7.38
N ASN A 177 -23.66 -11.23 -8.15
CA ASN A 177 -24.55 -12.39 -8.05
C ASN A 177 -23.93 -13.56 -7.27
N ARG A 178 -22.78 -13.36 -6.60
CA ARG A 178 -22.13 -14.38 -5.77
C ARG A 178 -21.45 -13.74 -4.56
N PRO A 179 -21.20 -14.49 -3.49
CA PRO A 179 -20.43 -13.95 -2.37
C PRO A 179 -19.00 -13.60 -2.83
N PHE A 180 -18.52 -12.43 -2.44
CA PHE A 180 -17.17 -11.99 -2.74
C PHE A 180 -16.53 -11.27 -1.54
N PHE A 181 -15.21 -11.30 -1.49
CA PHE A 181 -14.39 -10.56 -0.57
C PHE A 181 -13.42 -9.70 -1.37
N LEU A 182 -13.56 -8.39 -1.28
CA LEU A 182 -12.66 -7.43 -1.91
C LEU A 182 -11.84 -6.70 -0.84
N TYR A 183 -10.53 -6.91 -0.86
CA TYR A 183 -9.60 -6.13 -0.06
C TYR A 183 -9.04 -4.97 -0.91
N LEU A 184 -9.72 -3.82 -0.87
CA LEU A 184 -9.28 -2.58 -1.52
C LEU A 184 -8.35 -1.84 -0.57
N SER A 185 -7.06 -2.09 -0.70
CA SER A 185 -6.02 -1.55 0.17
C SER A 185 -5.26 -0.41 -0.50
N HIS A 186 -5.88 0.77 -0.58
CA HIS A 186 -5.29 1.94 -1.20
C HIS A 186 -3.86 2.24 -0.74
N TRP A 187 -3.07 2.83 -1.65
CA TRP A 187 -1.79 3.43 -1.32
C TRP A 187 -1.97 4.77 -0.60
N ALA A 188 -3.02 5.52 -0.96
CA ALA A 188 -3.36 6.79 -0.36
C ALA A 188 -3.59 6.66 1.18
N VAL A 189 -3.06 7.54 1.97
CA VAL A 189 -2.36 8.78 1.61
C VAL A 189 -0.87 8.70 1.99
N HIS A 190 -0.22 7.64 1.60
CA HIS A 190 1.21 7.41 1.89
C HIS A 190 2.06 8.34 1.01
N ASN A 191 3.26 8.71 1.48
CA ASN A 191 4.21 9.42 0.63
C ASN A 191 4.78 8.50 -0.48
N PRO A 192 5.23 9.04 -1.63
CA PRO A 192 5.40 10.47 -1.93
C PRO A 192 4.06 11.20 -2.05
N LEU A 193 4.04 12.50 -1.72
CA LEU A 193 2.82 13.27 -1.83
C LEU A 193 2.60 13.71 -3.28
N GLN A 194 1.60 13.10 -3.90
CA GLN A 194 1.15 13.42 -5.25
C GLN A 194 -0.38 13.46 -5.27
N ALA A 195 -0.97 14.53 -5.76
CA ALA A 195 -2.42 14.67 -5.88
C ALA A 195 -2.81 15.23 -7.24
N LEU A 196 -4.03 14.94 -7.68
CA LEU A 196 -4.60 15.58 -8.85
C LEU A 196 -4.66 17.09 -8.65
N ARG A 197 -4.28 17.86 -9.67
CA ARG A 197 -4.29 19.32 -9.65
C ARG A 197 -5.68 19.88 -9.31
N SER A 198 -6.73 19.26 -9.82
CA SER A 198 -8.12 19.62 -9.51
C SER A 198 -8.45 19.46 -8.01
N ASP A 199 -7.95 18.41 -7.37
CA ASP A 199 -8.17 18.20 -5.95
C ASP A 199 -7.39 19.21 -5.11
N VAL A 200 -6.14 19.52 -5.50
CA VAL A 200 -5.31 20.52 -4.81
C VAL A 200 -5.90 21.92 -4.91
N GLN A 201 -6.45 22.30 -6.07
CA GLN A 201 -7.11 23.60 -6.26
C GLN A 201 -8.28 23.80 -5.27
N ASN A 202 -9.04 22.75 -4.98
CA ASN A 202 -10.13 22.78 -4.01
C ASN A 202 -9.62 22.95 -2.56
N MET A 203 -8.32 22.73 -2.31
CA MET A 203 -7.68 22.86 -0.99
C MET A 203 -6.95 24.22 -0.81
N SER A 204 -7.25 25.22 -1.65
CA SER A 204 -6.59 26.54 -1.62
C SER A 204 -6.74 27.30 -0.28
N HIS A 205 -7.74 26.93 0.52
CA HIS A 205 -7.96 27.47 1.86
C HIS A 205 -6.99 26.92 2.91
N MET A 206 -6.29 25.80 2.61
CA MET A 206 -5.28 25.23 3.51
C MET A 206 -3.97 25.98 3.37
N GLN A 207 -3.27 26.18 4.48
CA GLN A 207 -1.99 26.89 4.47
C GLN A 207 -0.81 25.91 4.24
N GLY A 208 0.01 26.22 3.26
CA GLY A 208 1.22 25.48 2.92
C GLY A 208 1.01 24.42 1.85
N HIS A 209 1.96 24.39 0.90
CA HIS A 209 1.91 23.54 -0.29
C HIS A 209 1.73 22.04 0.05
N ASN A 210 2.54 21.54 0.96
CA ASN A 210 2.50 20.10 1.33
C ASN A 210 1.16 19.71 1.93
N LEU A 211 0.55 20.61 2.75
CA LEU A 211 -0.76 20.35 3.33
C LEU A 211 -1.88 20.38 2.30
N GLN A 212 -1.79 21.28 1.29
CA GLN A 212 -2.75 21.30 0.18
C GLN A 212 -2.72 20.00 -0.63
N VAL A 213 -1.51 19.52 -0.97
CA VAL A 213 -1.35 18.26 -1.73
C VAL A 213 -1.83 17.08 -0.90
N TYR A 214 -1.45 16.98 0.37
CA TYR A 214 -1.92 15.93 1.27
C TYR A 214 -3.44 15.91 1.41
N SER A 215 -4.06 17.08 1.58
CA SER A 215 -5.52 17.21 1.65
C SER A 215 -6.21 16.80 0.33
N GLY A 216 -5.59 17.11 -0.82
CA GLY A 216 -6.05 16.63 -2.12
C GLY A 216 -6.02 15.09 -2.23
N MET A 217 -4.99 14.45 -1.69
CA MET A 217 -4.91 12.98 -1.62
C MET A 217 -6.03 12.39 -0.74
N ILE A 218 -6.35 13.05 0.38
CA ILE A 218 -7.47 12.64 1.26
C ILE A 218 -8.80 12.76 0.51
N ALA A 219 -9.00 13.86 -0.23
CA ALA A 219 -10.22 14.06 -1.02
C ALA A 219 -10.38 12.98 -2.10
N ALA A 220 -9.28 12.58 -2.75
CA ALA A 220 -9.29 11.48 -3.71
C ALA A 220 -9.66 10.14 -3.07
N LEU A 221 -9.13 9.86 -1.86
CA LEU A 221 -9.46 8.64 -1.11
C LEU A 221 -10.94 8.63 -0.68
N ASP A 222 -11.45 9.74 -0.15
CA ASP A 222 -12.85 9.87 0.25
C ASP A 222 -13.79 9.70 -0.95
N ARG A 223 -13.45 10.32 -2.09
CA ARG A 223 -14.16 10.12 -3.37
C ARG A 223 -14.20 8.64 -3.80
N SER A 224 -13.10 7.91 -3.60
CA SER A 224 -13.05 6.47 -3.86
C SER A 224 -14.03 5.69 -3.00
N VAL A 225 -14.05 5.94 -1.69
CA VAL A 225 -15.00 5.32 -0.75
C VAL A 225 -16.44 5.63 -1.16
N GLY A 226 -16.71 6.90 -1.51
CA GLY A 226 -18.03 7.33 -1.99
C GLY A 226 -18.48 6.56 -3.24
N LYS A 227 -17.59 6.40 -4.23
CA LYS A 227 -17.88 5.63 -5.47
C LYS A 227 -18.20 4.16 -5.16
N VAL A 228 -17.42 3.52 -4.29
CA VAL A 228 -17.65 2.11 -3.89
C VAL A 228 -19.01 1.96 -3.20
N ILE A 229 -19.34 2.82 -2.24
CA ILE A 229 -20.64 2.80 -1.54
C ILE A 229 -21.78 3.03 -2.53
N ALA A 230 -21.64 4.02 -3.43
CA ALA A 230 -22.65 4.29 -4.45
C ALA A 230 -22.89 3.07 -5.36
N LYS A 231 -21.82 2.38 -5.79
CA LYS A 231 -21.94 1.18 -6.61
C LYS A 231 -22.63 0.03 -5.87
N LEU A 232 -22.32 -0.20 -4.61
CA LEU A 232 -22.99 -1.23 -3.80
C LEU A 232 -24.49 -0.95 -3.64
N LYS A 233 -24.88 0.33 -3.45
CA LYS A 233 -26.29 0.74 -3.39
C LYS A 233 -26.98 0.62 -4.73
N GLU A 234 -26.35 1.04 -5.83
CA GLU A 234 -26.86 0.88 -7.20
C GLU A 234 -27.20 -0.58 -7.52
N LEU A 235 -26.38 -1.51 -7.02
CA LEU A 235 -26.54 -2.94 -7.25
C LEU A 235 -27.41 -3.64 -6.21
N GLU A 236 -27.95 -2.92 -5.22
CA GLU A 236 -28.77 -3.45 -4.13
C GLU A 236 -28.08 -4.52 -3.27
N ILE A 237 -26.73 -4.39 -3.07
CA ILE A 237 -25.92 -5.31 -2.27
C ILE A 237 -25.15 -4.61 -1.14
N TYR A 238 -25.62 -3.43 -0.72
CA TYR A 238 -25.05 -2.61 0.37
C TYR A 238 -25.58 -3.03 1.73
#